data_e4a9aee9d2084ea0ff8f354587987c30
#
_entry.id   e4a9aee9d2084ea0ff8f354587987c30
#
_cell.length_a   1.000
_cell.length_b   1.000
_cell.length_c   1.000
_cell.angle_alpha   90.00
_cell.angle_beta   90.00
_cell.angle_gamma   90.00
#
_symmetry.space_group_name_H-M   'P 1'
#
loop_
_entity.id
_entity.type
_entity.pdbx_description
1 polymer ?
#
loop_
_entity_poly.entity_id
_entity_poly.type
_entity_poly.pdbx_seq_one_letter_code
_entity_poly.pdbx_strand_id
1 'polypeptide(L)'
;NYNVFIKERRKIMKEKKWDMYTYILESKQAVRDIVNQQEDIFNTTVDYILNKKIDQIYIIGSGTSYHAAVAAKPIIEKVLGIKVFQSYPIDFKDELIFNKNTLVIGISHAGMSASTIAGLDKARNEGFATIAVTAEKDTPILKHADQQLFIEMPIEYAGPKTKGYICSIVTLVILGLKVALKQNRISQDIYDDYIKRMLKSSDNIPLIAEKAQEWYQNNKQDFLKCRRLYIIGYENCISAMLEGTLKISESVRYSTQCYELEEFMHGIYHCIDQDTYMFYLGSGGQYFNRAIQLKRYFEEERNAHCFLISNENNNKKDFYFPFTNDKDFTVMEYVVPLQVFARSCSADLGIDANIPSDPDFHKKMQSYIYDK
;
A
#
# COMPACT_ATOMS: atom_id res chain seq x y z
N ASN A 1 -23.92 2.16 -18.04
CA ASN A 1 -24.58 3.30 -17.36
C ASN A 1 -23.85 3.66 -16.06
N TYR A 2 -22.69 4.32 -16.20
CA TYR A 2 -21.82 4.77 -15.11
C TYR A 2 -22.55 5.67 -14.09
N ASN A 3 -23.44 6.56 -14.56
CA ASN A 3 -24.27 7.40 -13.69
C ASN A 3 -25.23 6.58 -12.82
N VAL A 4 -25.67 5.41 -13.28
CA VAL A 4 -26.48 4.47 -12.48
C VAL A 4 -25.58 3.79 -11.45
N PHE A 5 -24.40 3.33 -11.83
CA PHE A 5 -23.41 2.73 -10.93
C PHE A 5 -22.97 3.69 -9.81
N ILE A 6 -22.65 4.94 -10.14
CA ILE A 6 -22.33 5.98 -9.14
C ILE A 6 -23.54 6.31 -8.26
N LYS A 7 -24.75 6.37 -8.82
CA LYS A 7 -25.96 6.60 -8.02
C LYS A 7 -26.26 5.43 -7.09
N GLU A 8 -26.12 4.20 -7.56
CA GLU A 8 -26.29 3.01 -6.73
C GLU A 8 -25.20 2.91 -5.66
N ARG A 9 -23.93 3.16 -6.01
CA ARG A 9 -22.83 3.22 -5.05
C ARG A 9 -23.07 4.31 -4.00
N ARG A 10 -23.50 5.52 -4.39
CA ARG A 10 -23.88 6.59 -3.47
C ARG A 10 -25.09 6.25 -2.61
N LYS A 11 -26.06 5.48 -3.14
CA LYS A 11 -27.22 5.01 -2.39
C LYS A 11 -26.81 3.96 -1.37
N ILE A 12 -26.03 2.96 -1.77
CA ILE A 12 -25.47 1.93 -0.88
C ILE A 12 -24.59 2.57 0.21
N MET A 13 -23.77 3.56 -0.14
CA MET A 13 -22.94 4.30 0.83
C MET A 13 -23.75 5.13 1.82
N LYS A 14 -24.97 5.57 1.47
CA LYS A 14 -25.88 6.26 2.39
C LYS A 14 -26.64 5.32 3.32
N GLU A 15 -26.89 4.09 2.87
CA GLU A 15 -27.70 3.12 3.62
C GLU A 15 -26.85 2.26 4.58
N LYS A 16 -25.53 2.15 4.36
CA LYS A 16 -24.60 1.40 5.20
C LYS A 16 -23.38 2.26 5.54
N LYS A 17 -23.13 2.45 6.82
CA LYS A 17 -21.90 3.11 7.28
C LYS A 17 -20.74 2.12 7.14
N TRP A 18 -19.95 2.27 6.06
CA TRP A 18 -18.77 1.41 5.82
C TRP A 18 -17.64 1.80 6.75
N ASP A 19 -17.06 0.84 7.44
CA ASP A 19 -15.99 1.06 8.40
C ASP A 19 -14.67 0.47 7.88
N MET A 20 -13.63 1.30 7.81
CA MET A 20 -12.26 0.87 7.48
C MET A 20 -11.83 -0.32 8.35
N TYR A 21 -12.21 -0.36 9.63
CA TYR A 21 -11.84 -1.43 10.54
C TYR A 21 -12.33 -2.79 10.07
N THR A 22 -13.56 -2.86 9.58
CA THR A 22 -14.11 -4.09 8.98
C THR A 22 -13.25 -4.59 7.84
N TYR A 23 -12.82 -3.70 6.95
CA TYR A 23 -11.97 -4.07 5.80
C TYR A 23 -10.55 -4.46 6.19
N ILE A 24 -9.99 -3.85 7.25
CA ILE A 24 -8.72 -4.31 7.84
C ILE A 24 -8.85 -5.77 8.26
N LEU A 25 -9.92 -6.13 8.98
CA LEU A 25 -10.16 -7.50 9.44
C LEU A 25 -10.41 -8.48 8.28
N GLU A 26 -11.09 -8.04 7.22
CA GLU A 26 -11.35 -8.85 6.03
C GLU A 26 -10.06 -9.18 5.24
N SER A 27 -8.98 -8.42 5.42
CA SER A 27 -7.73 -8.60 4.66
C SER A 27 -7.16 -10.01 4.79
N LYS A 28 -7.24 -10.60 5.99
CA LYS A 28 -6.79 -11.99 6.22
C LYS A 28 -7.51 -12.98 5.28
N GLN A 29 -8.83 -12.93 5.22
CA GLN A 29 -9.61 -13.84 4.38
C GLN A 29 -9.39 -13.55 2.89
N ALA A 30 -9.34 -12.27 2.50
CA ALA A 30 -9.09 -11.89 1.12
C ALA A 30 -7.74 -12.41 0.59
N VAL A 31 -6.68 -12.34 1.41
CA VAL A 31 -5.38 -12.92 1.04
C VAL A 31 -5.48 -14.43 0.84
N ARG A 32 -6.18 -15.15 1.73
CA ARG A 32 -6.42 -16.60 1.59
C ARG A 32 -7.19 -16.93 0.33
N ASP A 33 -8.20 -16.15 0.01
CA ASP A 33 -9.03 -16.36 -1.18
C ASP A 33 -8.21 -16.17 -2.46
N ILE A 34 -7.34 -15.15 -2.54
CA ILE A 34 -6.43 -14.95 -3.67
C ILE A 34 -5.45 -16.13 -3.81
N VAL A 35 -4.89 -16.61 -2.70
CA VAL A 35 -3.98 -17.76 -2.71
C VAL A 35 -4.70 -19.03 -3.14
N ASN A 36 -5.91 -19.28 -2.65
CA ASN A 36 -6.68 -20.48 -2.99
C ASN A 36 -7.15 -20.51 -4.45
N GLN A 37 -7.40 -19.33 -5.05
CA GLN A 37 -7.87 -19.17 -6.43
C GLN A 37 -6.74 -18.79 -7.40
N GLN A 38 -5.50 -18.91 -6.98
CA GLN A 38 -4.35 -18.40 -7.73
C GLN A 38 -4.19 -18.96 -9.15
N GLU A 39 -4.63 -20.21 -9.40
CA GLU A 39 -4.55 -20.79 -10.74
C GLU A 39 -5.48 -20.05 -11.70
N ASP A 40 -6.71 -19.81 -11.28
CA ASP A 40 -7.73 -19.13 -12.10
C ASP A 40 -7.38 -17.64 -12.31
N ILE A 41 -6.83 -16.99 -11.27
CA ILE A 41 -6.51 -15.57 -11.31
C ILE A 41 -5.30 -15.27 -12.20
N PHE A 42 -4.23 -16.07 -12.11
CA PHE A 42 -2.93 -15.67 -12.64
C PHE A 42 -2.52 -16.38 -13.94
N ASN A 43 -3.02 -17.60 -14.24
CA ASN A 43 -2.45 -18.42 -15.32
C ASN A 43 -2.45 -17.70 -16.67
N THR A 44 -3.54 -17.06 -17.06
CA THR A 44 -3.60 -16.33 -18.35
C THR A 44 -2.57 -15.20 -18.43
N THR A 45 -2.36 -14.46 -17.34
CA THR A 45 -1.38 -13.37 -17.28
C THR A 45 0.05 -13.90 -17.23
N VAL A 46 0.28 -15.01 -16.53
CA VAL A 46 1.57 -15.69 -16.51
C VAL A 46 1.93 -16.17 -17.92
N ASP A 47 1.00 -16.85 -18.61
CA ASP A 47 1.23 -17.33 -19.98
C ASP A 47 1.50 -16.16 -20.95
N TYR A 48 0.81 -15.04 -20.80
CA TYR A 48 1.11 -13.82 -21.58
C TYR A 48 2.56 -13.36 -21.36
N ILE A 49 3.04 -13.29 -20.11
CA ILE A 49 4.42 -12.88 -19.78
C ILE A 49 5.44 -13.88 -20.34
N LEU A 50 5.19 -15.19 -20.19
CA LEU A 50 6.09 -16.25 -20.66
C LEU A 50 6.28 -16.25 -22.18
N ASN A 51 5.26 -15.80 -22.94
CA ASN A 51 5.33 -15.65 -24.38
C ASN A 51 6.05 -14.38 -24.84
N LYS A 52 6.59 -13.59 -23.91
CA LYS A 52 7.36 -12.37 -24.17
C LYS A 52 8.79 -12.52 -23.64
N LYS A 53 9.72 -11.85 -24.31
CA LYS A 53 11.06 -11.66 -23.73
C LYS A 53 11.01 -10.44 -22.82
N ILE A 54 11.10 -10.63 -21.51
CA ILE A 54 11.05 -9.57 -20.50
C ILE A 54 12.38 -9.55 -19.76
N ASP A 55 13.08 -8.42 -19.81
CA ASP A 55 14.37 -8.19 -19.15
C ASP A 55 14.28 -7.14 -18.02
N GLN A 56 13.19 -6.36 -18.02
CA GLN A 56 12.88 -5.40 -16.94
C GLN A 56 11.37 -5.16 -16.84
N ILE A 57 10.95 -4.71 -15.67
CA ILE A 57 9.55 -4.42 -15.36
C ILE A 57 9.43 -2.99 -14.81
N TYR A 58 8.45 -2.23 -15.32
CA TYR A 58 7.96 -1.00 -14.69
C TYR A 58 6.59 -1.25 -14.07
N ILE A 59 6.44 -0.88 -12.81
CA ILE A 59 5.14 -0.91 -12.12
C ILE A 59 4.74 0.54 -11.88
N ILE A 60 3.68 1.00 -12.54
CA ILE A 60 3.21 2.39 -12.47
C ILE A 60 1.86 2.49 -11.76
N GLY A 61 1.72 3.48 -10.91
CA GLY A 61 0.50 3.72 -10.15
C GLY A 61 0.63 4.98 -9.28
N SER A 62 -0.45 5.38 -8.61
CA SER A 62 -0.46 6.53 -7.71
C SER A 62 -1.10 6.15 -6.37
N GLY A 63 -0.69 6.83 -5.28
CA GLY A 63 -1.21 6.59 -3.94
C GLY A 63 -1.03 5.14 -3.50
N THR A 64 -2.09 4.51 -2.98
CA THR A 64 -2.09 3.12 -2.52
C THR A 64 -1.53 2.13 -3.55
N SER A 65 -1.81 2.36 -4.85
CA SER A 65 -1.28 1.52 -5.94
C SER A 65 0.24 1.63 -6.08
N TYR A 66 0.79 2.84 -5.98
CA TYR A 66 2.24 3.06 -5.96
C TYR A 66 2.87 2.44 -4.72
N HIS A 67 2.25 2.62 -3.55
CA HIS A 67 2.78 2.04 -2.31
C HIS A 67 2.80 0.51 -2.35
N ALA A 68 1.79 -0.13 -2.94
CA ALA A 68 1.80 -1.57 -3.17
C ALA A 68 2.93 -2.02 -4.11
N ALA A 69 3.22 -1.23 -5.16
CA ALA A 69 4.36 -1.47 -6.04
C ALA A 69 5.70 -1.38 -5.30
N VAL A 70 5.86 -0.38 -4.41
CA VAL A 70 7.06 -0.24 -3.53
C VAL A 70 7.27 -1.49 -2.67
N ALA A 71 6.19 -2.05 -2.11
CA ALA A 71 6.25 -3.26 -1.29
C ALA A 71 6.61 -4.51 -2.11
N ALA A 72 6.01 -4.68 -3.28
CA ALA A 72 6.15 -5.88 -4.10
C ALA A 72 7.47 -5.92 -4.88
N LYS A 73 8.00 -4.76 -5.28
CA LYS A 73 9.21 -4.64 -6.11
C LYS A 73 10.39 -5.49 -5.64
N PRO A 74 10.87 -5.40 -4.38
CA PRO A 74 12.08 -6.10 -3.98
C PRO A 74 11.91 -7.63 -4.06
N ILE A 75 10.71 -8.13 -3.82
CA ILE A 75 10.41 -9.56 -3.93
C ILE A 75 10.44 -10.00 -5.39
N ILE A 76 9.74 -9.26 -6.28
CA ILE A 76 9.68 -9.57 -7.71
C ILE A 76 11.08 -9.50 -8.33
N GLU A 77 11.84 -8.45 -8.02
CA GLU A 77 13.22 -8.27 -8.51
C GLU A 77 14.11 -9.44 -8.10
N LYS A 78 14.00 -9.88 -6.84
CA LYS A 78 14.77 -10.99 -6.29
C LYS A 78 14.42 -12.33 -6.95
N VAL A 79 13.13 -12.65 -7.10
CA VAL A 79 12.73 -13.98 -7.62
C VAL A 79 12.86 -14.09 -9.13
N LEU A 80 12.72 -12.98 -9.86
CA LEU A 80 12.90 -12.96 -11.30
C LEU A 80 14.35 -12.69 -11.74
N GLY A 81 15.20 -12.14 -10.86
CA GLY A 81 16.58 -11.77 -11.19
C GLY A 81 16.69 -10.74 -12.32
N ILE A 82 15.70 -9.85 -12.44
CA ILE A 82 15.66 -8.76 -13.41
C ILE A 82 15.35 -7.44 -12.69
N LYS A 83 15.65 -6.30 -13.32
CA LYS A 83 15.34 -4.99 -12.75
C LYS A 83 13.84 -4.71 -12.72
N VAL A 84 13.35 -4.24 -11.56
CA VAL A 84 11.99 -3.78 -11.37
C VAL A 84 12.02 -2.33 -10.90
N PHE A 85 11.32 -1.47 -11.63
CA PHE A 85 11.16 -0.05 -11.31
C PHE A 85 9.73 0.21 -10.86
N GLN A 86 9.56 0.99 -9.81
CA GLN A 86 8.28 1.60 -9.49
C GLN A 86 8.34 3.07 -9.88
N SER A 87 7.29 3.58 -10.50
CA SER A 87 7.27 4.98 -10.95
C SER A 87 5.87 5.59 -10.79
N TYR A 88 5.83 6.88 -10.55
CA TYR A 88 4.60 7.62 -10.75
C TYR A 88 4.28 7.65 -12.25
N PRO A 89 2.99 7.57 -12.64
CA PRO A 89 2.63 7.51 -14.06
C PRO A 89 3.09 8.73 -14.87
N ILE A 90 3.15 9.91 -14.23
CA ILE A 90 3.62 11.14 -14.90
C ILE A 90 5.12 11.07 -15.16
N ASP A 91 5.91 10.67 -14.15
CA ASP A 91 7.35 10.51 -14.31
C ASP A 91 7.68 9.45 -15.36
N PHE A 92 7.00 8.31 -15.32
CA PHE A 92 7.12 7.27 -16.34
C PHE A 92 6.83 7.78 -17.75
N LYS A 93 5.86 8.68 -17.90
CA LYS A 93 5.48 9.23 -19.20
C LYS A 93 6.64 9.97 -19.89
N ASP A 94 7.48 10.62 -19.10
CA ASP A 94 8.62 11.40 -19.61
C ASP A 94 9.94 10.61 -19.61
N GLU A 95 9.96 9.39 -19.03
CA GLU A 95 11.14 8.55 -18.94
C GLU A 95 11.52 7.94 -20.30
N LEU A 96 12.82 7.99 -20.62
CA LEU A 96 13.38 7.36 -21.82
C LEU A 96 13.75 5.91 -21.53
N ILE A 97 13.03 4.96 -22.13
CA ILE A 97 13.25 3.53 -21.94
C ILE A 97 13.82 2.92 -23.22
N PHE A 98 15.10 2.56 -23.16
CA PHE A 98 15.82 2.00 -24.30
C PHE A 98 15.63 0.49 -24.47
N ASN A 99 15.40 -0.23 -23.37
CA ASN A 99 15.20 -1.68 -23.41
C ASN A 99 13.80 -2.01 -23.92
N LYS A 100 13.72 -2.58 -25.12
CA LYS A 100 12.44 -2.96 -25.74
C LYS A 100 11.80 -4.21 -25.12
N ASN A 101 12.55 -5.00 -24.35
CA ASN A 101 12.03 -6.16 -23.61
C ASN A 101 11.45 -5.72 -22.25
N THR A 102 10.69 -4.64 -22.24
CA THR A 102 10.09 -4.04 -21.05
C THR A 102 8.64 -4.49 -20.89
N LEU A 103 8.28 -4.90 -19.67
CA LEU A 103 6.90 -5.07 -19.24
C LEU A 103 6.48 -3.86 -18.42
N VAL A 104 5.34 -3.26 -18.74
CA VAL A 104 4.73 -2.18 -17.94
C VAL A 104 3.44 -2.67 -17.29
N ILE A 105 3.40 -2.64 -15.98
CA ILE A 105 2.23 -3.01 -15.16
C ILE A 105 1.61 -1.74 -14.62
N GLY A 106 0.44 -1.36 -15.12
CA GLY A 106 -0.29 -0.18 -14.65
C GLY A 106 -1.35 -0.58 -13.60
N ILE A 107 -1.26 -0.02 -12.39
CA ILE A 107 -2.18 -0.33 -11.29
C ILE A 107 -3.10 0.85 -11.03
N SER A 108 -4.39 0.61 -11.11
CA SER A 108 -5.43 1.52 -10.66
C SER A 108 -6.54 0.72 -10.00
N HIS A 109 -6.67 0.80 -8.67
CA HIS A 109 -7.62 -0.03 -7.90
C HIS A 109 -9.05 0.10 -8.44
N ALA A 110 -9.50 1.33 -8.70
CA ALA A 110 -10.81 1.61 -9.29
C ALA A 110 -10.80 1.64 -10.83
N GLY A 111 -9.64 1.41 -11.47
CA GLY A 111 -9.49 1.36 -12.91
C GLY A 111 -9.72 2.67 -13.68
N MET A 112 -9.76 3.82 -12.99
CA MET A 112 -10.17 5.12 -13.56
C MET A 112 -9.04 6.16 -13.61
N SER A 113 -7.84 5.89 -13.09
CA SER A 113 -6.75 6.86 -13.02
C SER A 113 -6.30 7.31 -14.40
N ALA A 114 -6.56 8.58 -14.75
CA ALA A 114 -6.20 9.16 -16.05
C ALA A 114 -4.69 9.09 -16.32
N SER A 115 -3.87 9.36 -15.30
CA SER A 115 -2.40 9.31 -15.44
C SER A 115 -1.89 7.89 -15.66
N THR A 116 -2.43 6.87 -14.96
CA THR A 116 -2.03 5.47 -15.14
C THR A 116 -2.43 4.97 -16.54
N ILE A 117 -3.62 5.35 -17.00
CA ILE A 117 -4.09 5.04 -18.35
C ILE A 117 -3.16 5.66 -19.40
N ALA A 118 -2.82 6.94 -19.26
CA ALA A 118 -1.88 7.61 -20.17
C ALA A 118 -0.48 6.97 -20.17
N GLY A 119 -0.01 6.48 -19.01
CA GLY A 119 1.25 5.72 -18.91
C GLY A 119 1.20 4.39 -19.67
N LEU A 120 0.08 3.65 -19.57
CA LEU A 120 -0.11 2.41 -20.35
C LEU A 120 -0.21 2.68 -21.84
N ASP A 121 -0.90 3.76 -22.25
CA ASP A 121 -0.96 4.16 -23.67
C ASP A 121 0.43 4.49 -24.23
N LYS A 122 1.24 5.25 -23.48
CA LYS A 122 2.65 5.47 -23.85
C LYS A 122 3.37 4.15 -24.05
N ALA A 123 3.28 3.25 -23.06
CA ALA A 123 3.96 1.96 -23.09
C ALA A 123 3.59 1.14 -24.34
N ARG A 124 2.30 1.07 -24.69
CA ARG A 124 1.81 0.40 -25.90
C ARG A 124 2.32 1.06 -27.17
N ASN A 125 2.29 2.38 -27.22
CA ASN A 125 2.77 3.15 -28.40
C ASN A 125 4.27 2.97 -28.64
N GLU A 126 5.05 2.70 -27.59
CA GLU A 126 6.48 2.37 -27.67
C GLU A 126 6.76 0.87 -27.93
N GLY A 127 5.70 0.06 -28.01
CA GLY A 127 5.78 -1.38 -28.30
C GLY A 127 6.16 -2.24 -27.09
N PHE A 128 5.99 -1.74 -25.87
CA PHE A 128 6.20 -2.53 -24.66
C PHE A 128 5.00 -3.46 -24.37
N ALA A 129 5.29 -4.58 -23.72
CA ALA A 129 4.24 -5.44 -23.18
C ALA A 129 3.52 -4.73 -22.00
N THR A 130 2.19 -4.83 -21.93
CA THR A 130 1.42 -4.10 -20.92
C THR A 130 0.41 -4.96 -20.20
N ILE A 131 0.26 -4.71 -18.90
CA ILE A 131 -0.75 -5.33 -18.03
C ILE A 131 -1.49 -4.23 -17.26
N ALA A 132 -2.82 -4.24 -17.31
CA ALA A 132 -3.67 -3.44 -16.43
C ALA A 132 -4.05 -4.25 -15.19
N VAL A 133 -3.81 -3.69 -14.01
CA VAL A 133 -4.17 -4.30 -12.72
C VAL A 133 -5.23 -3.43 -12.04
N THR A 134 -6.39 -4.02 -11.75
CA THR A 134 -7.52 -3.33 -11.11
C THR A 134 -8.36 -4.28 -10.25
N ALA A 135 -9.07 -3.75 -9.25
CA ALA A 135 -10.03 -4.54 -8.45
C ALA A 135 -11.46 -4.46 -9.00
N GLU A 136 -11.74 -3.50 -9.89
CA GLU A 136 -13.09 -3.29 -10.41
C GLU A 136 -13.17 -3.72 -11.88
N LYS A 137 -14.20 -4.51 -12.21
CA LYS A 137 -14.50 -4.96 -13.58
C LYS A 137 -15.18 -3.84 -14.38
N ASP A 138 -15.13 -3.91 -15.70
CA ASP A 138 -15.74 -2.93 -16.62
C ASP A 138 -15.23 -1.49 -16.44
N THR A 139 -13.94 -1.32 -16.19
CA THR A 139 -13.31 -0.01 -15.98
C THR A 139 -12.48 0.44 -17.17
N PRO A 140 -12.27 1.77 -17.35
CA PRO A 140 -11.55 2.32 -18.50
C PRO A 140 -10.16 1.69 -18.71
N ILE A 141 -9.38 1.49 -17.66
CA ILE A 141 -7.99 1.01 -17.75
C ILE A 141 -7.85 -0.31 -18.54
N LEU A 142 -8.89 -1.15 -18.52
CA LEU A 142 -8.88 -2.47 -19.17
C LEU A 142 -8.72 -2.41 -20.69
N LYS A 143 -9.03 -1.28 -21.32
CA LYS A 143 -8.89 -1.07 -22.76
C LYS A 143 -7.50 -0.56 -23.16
N HIS A 144 -6.69 -0.20 -22.17
CA HIS A 144 -5.41 0.48 -22.36
C HIS A 144 -4.18 -0.42 -22.11
N ALA A 145 -4.39 -1.74 -21.96
CA ALA A 145 -3.32 -2.72 -21.83
C ALA A 145 -3.60 -3.96 -22.70
N ASP A 146 -2.55 -4.72 -23.00
CA ASP A 146 -2.66 -5.95 -23.79
C ASP A 146 -3.25 -7.10 -22.96
N GLN A 147 -2.99 -7.10 -21.65
CA GLN A 147 -3.44 -8.10 -20.69
C GLN A 147 -4.06 -7.45 -19.46
N GLN A 148 -5.01 -8.14 -18.86
CA GLN A 148 -5.74 -7.70 -17.67
C GLN A 148 -5.44 -8.66 -16.52
N LEU A 149 -5.26 -8.12 -15.31
CA LEU A 149 -5.15 -8.88 -14.07
C LEU A 149 -6.04 -8.24 -13.01
N PHE A 150 -6.89 -9.06 -12.40
CA PHE A 150 -7.79 -8.56 -11.36
C PHE A 150 -7.23 -8.81 -9.95
N ILE A 151 -7.35 -7.82 -9.10
CA ILE A 151 -7.17 -7.98 -7.65
C ILE A 151 -8.47 -8.59 -7.15
N GLU A 152 -8.53 -9.91 -7.13
CA GLU A 152 -9.75 -10.65 -6.76
C GLU A 152 -9.98 -10.55 -5.25
N MET A 153 -10.89 -9.68 -4.88
CA MET A 153 -11.32 -9.47 -3.50
C MET A 153 -12.77 -8.95 -3.47
N PRO A 154 -13.53 -9.19 -2.39
CA PRO A 154 -14.82 -8.52 -2.20
C PRO A 154 -14.66 -7.00 -2.24
N ILE A 155 -15.62 -6.31 -2.87
CA ILE A 155 -15.58 -4.85 -3.06
C ILE A 155 -15.37 -4.14 -1.72
N GLU A 156 -14.42 -3.22 -1.68
CA GLU A 156 -14.17 -2.33 -0.55
C GLU A 156 -14.86 -0.99 -0.80
N TYR A 157 -15.95 -0.73 -0.07
CA TYR A 157 -16.75 0.48 -0.24
C TYR A 157 -16.23 1.66 0.58
N ALA A 158 -15.38 1.44 1.60
CA ALA A 158 -14.75 2.52 2.34
C ALA A 158 -13.99 3.47 1.41
N GLY A 159 -14.03 4.76 1.69
CA GLY A 159 -13.27 5.78 0.95
C GLY A 159 -11.78 5.46 0.94
N PRO A 160 -11.13 5.51 2.11
CA PRO A 160 -9.72 5.08 2.25
C PRO A 160 -9.58 3.57 2.13
N LYS A 161 -8.81 3.11 1.15
CA LYS A 161 -8.59 1.67 0.90
C LYS A 161 -7.57 1.09 1.90
N THR A 162 -7.94 -0.03 2.53
CA THR A 162 -7.10 -0.75 3.50
C THR A 162 -6.83 -2.18 3.04
N LYS A 163 -7.87 -2.97 2.85
CA LYS A 163 -7.81 -4.31 2.26
C LYS A 163 -7.21 -4.28 0.85
N GLY A 164 -7.60 -3.27 0.06
CA GLY A 164 -7.10 -3.07 -1.30
C GLY A 164 -5.59 -2.92 -1.39
N TYR A 165 -4.95 -2.28 -0.41
CA TYR A 165 -3.50 -2.19 -0.33
C TYR A 165 -2.86 -3.57 -0.17
N ILE A 166 -3.31 -4.34 0.83
CA ILE A 166 -2.80 -5.69 1.10
C ILE A 166 -3.00 -6.62 -0.09
N CYS A 167 -4.22 -6.63 -0.67
CA CYS A 167 -4.52 -7.47 -1.81
C CYS A 167 -3.73 -7.08 -3.07
N SER A 168 -3.43 -5.80 -3.26
CA SER A 168 -2.57 -5.34 -4.37
C SER A 168 -1.13 -5.87 -4.23
N ILE A 169 -0.55 -5.83 -3.03
CA ILE A 169 0.79 -6.40 -2.76
C ILE A 169 0.78 -7.90 -3.08
N VAL A 170 -0.18 -8.62 -2.52
CA VAL A 170 -0.32 -10.07 -2.69
C VAL A 170 -0.47 -10.44 -4.18
N THR A 171 -1.31 -9.73 -4.91
CA THR A 171 -1.51 -9.96 -6.35
C THR A 171 -0.22 -9.78 -7.15
N LEU A 172 0.52 -8.70 -6.91
CA LEU A 172 1.79 -8.45 -7.60
C LEU A 172 2.85 -9.49 -7.25
N VAL A 173 2.97 -9.84 -5.97
CA VAL A 173 3.96 -10.81 -5.49
C VAL A 173 3.68 -12.21 -6.06
N ILE A 174 2.43 -12.67 -6.02
CA ILE A 174 2.06 -14.00 -6.56
C ILE A 174 2.31 -14.04 -8.08
N LEU A 175 1.99 -12.96 -8.80
CA LEU A 175 2.33 -12.88 -10.24
C LEU A 175 3.82 -13.10 -10.47
N GLY A 176 4.68 -12.37 -9.75
CA GLY A 176 6.14 -12.51 -9.86
C GLY A 176 6.63 -13.92 -9.50
N LEU A 177 6.11 -14.48 -8.41
CA LEU A 177 6.44 -15.84 -7.97
C LEU A 177 6.04 -16.91 -9.00
N LYS A 178 4.82 -16.82 -9.55
CA LYS A 178 4.36 -17.81 -10.57
C LYS A 178 5.17 -17.71 -11.86
N VAL A 179 5.52 -16.51 -12.31
CA VAL A 179 6.41 -16.33 -13.47
C VAL A 179 7.80 -16.93 -13.17
N ALA A 180 8.37 -16.64 -11.99
CA ALA A 180 9.68 -17.16 -11.60
C ALA A 180 9.69 -18.70 -11.51
N LEU A 181 8.64 -19.29 -10.94
CA LEU A 181 8.46 -20.74 -10.86
C LEU A 181 8.38 -21.38 -12.26
N LYS A 182 7.54 -20.84 -13.15
CA LYS A 182 7.37 -21.35 -14.51
C LYS A 182 8.64 -21.19 -15.38
N GLN A 183 9.46 -20.18 -15.08
CA GLN A 183 10.78 -20.00 -15.72
C GLN A 183 11.90 -20.82 -15.05
N ASN A 184 11.59 -21.68 -14.06
CA ASN A 184 12.57 -22.43 -13.27
C ASN A 184 13.64 -21.54 -12.59
N ARG A 185 13.30 -20.30 -12.27
CA ARG A 185 14.18 -19.37 -11.51
C ARG A 185 14.13 -19.65 -10.01
N ILE A 186 13.01 -20.17 -9.52
CA ILE A 186 12.83 -20.66 -8.16
C ILE A 186 12.26 -22.06 -8.19
N SER A 187 12.53 -22.87 -7.16
CA SER A 187 11.92 -24.18 -6.97
C SER A 187 10.51 -24.08 -6.39
N GLN A 188 9.75 -25.16 -6.44
CA GLN A 188 8.44 -25.26 -5.78
C GLN A 188 8.56 -24.99 -4.28
N ASP A 189 9.58 -25.53 -3.62
CA ASP A 189 9.80 -25.31 -2.17
C ASP A 189 9.98 -23.82 -1.82
N ILE A 190 10.71 -23.07 -2.68
CA ILE A 190 10.88 -21.62 -2.49
C ILE A 190 9.55 -20.90 -2.71
N TYR A 191 8.79 -21.28 -3.73
CA TYR A 191 7.45 -20.74 -3.97
C TYR A 191 6.54 -20.96 -2.75
N ASP A 192 6.46 -22.19 -2.27
CA ASP A 192 5.63 -22.57 -1.13
C ASP A 192 6.03 -21.86 0.16
N ASP A 193 7.34 -21.64 0.37
CA ASP A 193 7.86 -20.84 1.50
C ASP A 193 7.37 -19.40 1.44
N TYR A 194 7.42 -18.75 0.27
CA TYR A 194 6.87 -17.40 0.12
C TYR A 194 5.38 -17.33 0.42
N ILE A 195 4.60 -18.26 -0.11
CA ILE A 195 3.15 -18.34 0.15
C ILE A 195 2.87 -18.55 1.65
N LYS A 196 3.57 -19.46 2.30
CA LYS A 196 3.45 -19.73 3.73
C LYS A 196 3.77 -18.50 4.59
N ARG A 197 4.85 -17.79 4.29
CA ARG A 197 5.25 -16.58 5.02
C ARG A 197 4.26 -15.43 4.82
N MET A 198 3.77 -15.25 3.60
CA MET A 198 2.71 -14.29 3.25
C MET A 198 1.44 -14.56 4.05
N LEU A 199 0.97 -15.81 4.07
CA LEU A 199 -0.20 -16.23 4.84
C LEU A 199 -0.01 -15.99 6.34
N LYS A 200 1.18 -16.29 6.88
CA LYS A 200 1.51 -16.07 8.29
C LYS A 200 1.41 -14.59 8.68
N SER A 201 1.96 -13.68 7.86
CA SER A 201 1.85 -12.24 8.11
C SER A 201 0.39 -11.76 7.99
N SER A 202 -0.38 -12.28 7.03
CA SER A 202 -1.80 -11.94 6.91
C SER A 202 -2.65 -12.43 8.09
N ASP A 203 -2.30 -13.57 8.68
CA ASP A 203 -2.99 -14.15 9.84
C ASP A 203 -2.89 -13.26 11.09
N ASN A 204 -1.82 -12.47 11.21
CA ASN A 204 -1.62 -11.54 12.31
C ASN A 204 -2.47 -10.26 12.19
N ILE A 205 -2.93 -9.90 10.99
CA ILE A 205 -3.64 -8.63 10.75
C ILE A 205 -4.80 -8.38 11.74
N PRO A 206 -5.72 -9.33 11.99
CA PRO A 206 -6.81 -9.11 12.95
C PRO A 206 -6.32 -8.90 14.38
N LEU A 207 -5.29 -9.65 14.81
CA LEU A 207 -4.71 -9.54 16.14
C LEU A 207 -4.00 -8.19 16.34
N ILE A 208 -3.25 -7.75 15.31
CA ILE A 208 -2.61 -6.43 15.30
C ILE A 208 -3.66 -5.33 15.35
N ALA A 209 -4.75 -5.46 14.61
CA ALA A 209 -5.83 -4.47 14.59
C ALA A 209 -6.50 -4.32 15.96
N GLU A 210 -6.76 -5.44 16.64
CA GLU A 210 -7.30 -5.44 18.00
C GLU A 210 -6.35 -4.72 18.98
N LYS A 211 -5.07 -5.09 18.98
CA LYS A 211 -4.05 -4.46 19.83
C LYS A 211 -3.82 -2.98 19.47
N ALA A 212 -3.88 -2.63 18.20
CA ALA A 212 -3.77 -1.24 17.77
C ALA A 212 -4.98 -0.40 18.24
N GLN A 213 -6.16 -0.99 18.30
CA GLN A 213 -7.34 -0.31 18.86
C GLN A 213 -7.16 -0.06 20.37
N GLU A 214 -6.63 -1.03 21.14
CA GLU A 214 -6.29 -0.86 22.55
C GLU A 214 -5.23 0.26 22.74
N TRP A 215 -4.15 0.20 21.94
CA TRP A 215 -3.09 1.22 21.95
C TRP A 215 -3.62 2.62 21.65
N TYR A 216 -4.49 2.74 20.65
CA TYR A 216 -5.15 4.00 20.33
C TYR A 216 -5.95 4.52 21.52
N GLN A 217 -6.78 3.69 22.16
CA GLN A 217 -7.60 4.10 23.29
C GLN A 217 -6.74 4.55 24.49
N ASN A 218 -5.63 3.87 24.75
CA ASN A 218 -4.71 4.22 25.83
C ASN A 218 -4.02 5.57 25.64
N ASN A 219 -3.81 5.98 24.38
CA ASN A 219 -3.14 7.23 24.00
C ASN A 219 -4.11 8.29 23.44
N LYS A 220 -5.41 8.02 23.41
CA LYS A 220 -6.42 8.83 22.71
C LYS A 220 -6.35 10.32 23.06
N GLN A 221 -6.23 10.67 24.35
CA GLN A 221 -6.21 12.05 24.80
C GLN A 221 -5.01 12.84 24.28
N ASP A 222 -3.90 12.16 24.06
CA ASP A 222 -2.71 12.73 23.45
C ASP A 222 -2.86 12.81 21.92
N PHE A 223 -3.27 11.73 21.29
CA PHE A 223 -3.48 11.66 19.84
C PHE A 223 -4.46 12.70 19.28
N LEU A 224 -5.51 13.02 20.04
CA LEU A 224 -6.49 14.04 19.62
C LEU A 224 -5.92 15.47 19.61
N LYS A 225 -4.78 15.71 20.27
CA LYS A 225 -4.06 17.00 20.23
C LYS A 225 -3.16 17.13 19.02
N CYS A 226 -2.81 16.00 18.38
CA CYS A 226 -1.94 15.99 17.20
C CYS A 226 -2.50 16.88 16.09
N ARG A 227 -1.62 17.67 15.45
CA ARG A 227 -1.93 18.46 14.26
C ARG A 227 -0.84 18.31 13.19
N ARG A 228 0.32 17.82 13.58
CA ARG A 228 1.48 17.61 12.74
C ARG A 228 2.14 16.28 13.11
N LEU A 229 2.16 15.36 12.17
CA LEU A 229 2.65 14.00 12.39
C LEU A 229 3.74 13.67 11.37
N TYR A 230 4.84 13.12 11.86
CA TYR A 230 5.90 12.51 11.05
C TYR A 230 5.90 11.00 11.27
N ILE A 231 6.04 10.25 10.18
CA ILE A 231 6.21 8.79 10.24
C ILE A 231 7.59 8.48 9.72
N ILE A 232 8.38 7.78 10.51
CA ILE A 232 9.76 7.41 10.18
C ILE A 232 9.81 5.89 9.99
N GLY A 233 10.33 5.48 8.86
CA GLY A 233 10.49 4.05 8.53
C GLY A 233 11.78 3.80 7.77
N TYR A 234 12.16 2.53 7.66
CA TYR A 234 13.34 2.10 6.95
C TYR A 234 13.13 0.71 6.31
N GLU A 235 13.99 0.36 5.37
CA GLU A 235 13.94 -0.94 4.68
C GLU A 235 12.52 -1.30 4.21
N ASN A 236 12.02 -2.46 4.56
CA ASN A 236 10.73 -2.96 4.08
C ASN A 236 9.50 -2.22 4.67
N CYS A 237 9.69 -1.38 5.71
CA CYS A 237 8.62 -0.55 6.25
C CYS A 237 8.36 0.73 5.45
N ILE A 238 9.17 1.06 4.44
CA ILE A 238 8.97 2.26 3.60
C ILE A 238 7.56 2.28 2.99
N SER A 239 7.10 1.18 2.46
CA SER A 239 5.75 1.12 1.87
C SER A 239 4.64 1.29 2.92
N ALA A 240 4.79 0.69 4.11
CA ALA A 240 3.84 0.86 5.22
C ALA A 240 3.81 2.31 5.72
N MET A 241 4.98 2.95 5.77
CA MET A 241 5.13 4.36 6.11
C MET A 241 4.40 5.27 5.12
N LEU A 242 4.61 5.08 3.82
CA LEU A 242 3.94 5.82 2.75
C LEU A 242 2.41 5.63 2.82
N GLU A 243 1.96 4.40 2.95
CA GLU A 243 0.53 4.06 3.01
C GLU A 243 -0.13 4.59 4.28
N GLY A 244 0.52 4.47 5.44
CA GLY A 244 0.05 5.03 6.69
C GLY A 244 -0.10 6.55 6.64
N THR A 245 0.89 7.24 6.05
CA THR A 245 0.83 8.68 5.80
C THR A 245 -0.37 9.07 4.96
N LEU A 246 -0.61 8.35 3.86
CA LEU A 246 -1.77 8.58 3.01
C LEU A 246 -3.08 8.35 3.78
N LYS A 247 -3.21 7.22 4.49
CA LYS A 247 -4.43 6.89 5.26
C LYS A 247 -4.76 7.94 6.31
N ILE A 248 -3.75 8.44 7.03
CA ILE A 248 -3.94 9.48 8.04
C ILE A 248 -4.30 10.81 7.38
N SER A 249 -3.61 11.20 6.32
CA SER A 249 -3.89 12.46 5.61
C SER A 249 -5.30 12.52 5.04
N GLU A 250 -5.80 11.44 4.44
CA GLU A 250 -7.13 11.41 3.83
C GLU A 250 -8.27 11.21 4.84
N SER A 251 -8.02 10.53 5.98
CA SER A 251 -9.03 10.19 6.98
C SER A 251 -9.09 11.21 8.12
N VAL A 252 -7.95 11.50 8.73
CA VAL A 252 -7.83 12.40 9.89
C VAL A 252 -7.66 13.84 9.47
N ARG A 253 -7.08 14.05 8.28
CA ARG A 253 -6.84 15.37 7.67
C ARG A 253 -5.86 16.23 8.45
N TYR A 254 -4.89 15.56 9.13
CA TYR A 254 -3.73 16.20 9.71
C TYR A 254 -2.66 16.49 8.64
N SER A 255 -1.77 17.45 8.93
CA SER A 255 -0.51 17.56 8.20
C SER A 255 0.38 16.37 8.56
N THR A 256 0.43 15.37 7.70
CA THR A 256 1.19 14.14 7.90
C THR A 256 2.26 14.02 6.83
N GLN A 257 3.48 13.75 7.26
CA GLN A 257 4.65 13.58 6.39
C GLN A 257 5.37 12.28 6.77
N CYS A 258 6.16 11.76 5.86
CA CYS A 258 6.98 10.58 6.17
C CYS A 258 8.34 10.67 5.51
N TYR A 259 9.32 10.08 6.16
CA TYR A 259 10.70 10.08 5.72
C TYR A 259 11.38 8.75 6.02
N GLU A 260 12.26 8.36 5.13
CA GLU A 260 13.23 7.32 5.43
C GLU A 260 14.13 7.78 6.59
N LEU A 261 14.57 6.83 7.41
CA LEU A 261 15.27 7.09 8.68
C LEU A 261 16.52 7.98 8.54
N GLU A 262 17.38 7.70 7.56
CA GLU A 262 18.60 8.50 7.34
C GLU A 262 18.28 9.81 6.61
N GLU A 263 17.39 9.80 5.62
CA GLU A 263 16.95 11.02 4.92
C GLU A 263 16.37 12.06 5.87
N PHE A 264 15.62 11.63 6.89
CA PHE A 264 15.07 12.52 7.90
C PHE A 264 16.15 13.35 8.61
N MET A 265 17.33 12.78 8.81
CA MET A 265 18.44 13.46 9.47
C MET A 265 19.16 14.51 8.60
N HIS A 266 18.80 14.62 7.31
CA HIS A 266 19.37 15.58 6.37
C HIS A 266 18.51 16.85 6.25
N GLY A 267 18.27 17.53 7.40
CA GLY A 267 17.63 18.85 7.47
C GLY A 267 16.20 18.86 8.01
N ILE A 268 15.42 17.80 7.82
CA ILE A 268 14.02 17.72 8.26
C ILE A 268 13.89 17.86 9.79
N TYR A 269 14.86 17.36 10.53
CA TYR A 269 14.90 17.44 11.99
C TYR A 269 14.85 18.86 12.58
N HIS A 270 15.18 19.90 11.79
CA HIS A 270 15.13 21.29 12.24
C HIS A 270 13.73 21.78 12.59
N CYS A 271 12.68 21.20 11.97
CA CYS A 271 11.30 21.61 12.20
C CYS A 271 10.59 20.82 13.31
N ILE A 272 11.31 19.98 14.03
CA ILE A 272 10.75 19.17 15.13
C ILE A 272 10.82 19.95 16.44
N ASP A 273 9.69 20.07 17.08
CA ASP A 273 9.48 20.75 18.34
C ASP A 273 8.49 20.01 19.25
N GLN A 274 8.13 20.60 20.37
CA GLN A 274 7.22 20.04 21.37
C GLN A 274 5.79 19.79 20.87
N ASP A 275 5.37 20.41 19.77
CA ASP A 275 4.04 20.24 19.17
C ASP A 275 4.04 19.16 18.08
N THR A 276 5.18 18.48 17.88
CA THR A 276 5.37 17.47 16.85
C THR A 276 5.11 16.07 17.36
N TYR A 277 4.33 15.31 16.61
CA TYR A 277 4.08 13.89 16.84
C TYR A 277 4.90 13.06 15.85
N MET A 278 5.46 11.96 16.33
CA MET A 278 6.35 11.11 15.53
C MET A 278 6.05 9.64 15.77
N PHE A 279 5.79 8.90 14.71
CA PHE A 279 5.68 7.44 14.75
C PHE A 279 6.92 6.82 14.11
N TYR A 280 7.55 5.90 14.81
CA TYR A 280 8.73 5.16 14.35
C TYR A 280 8.34 3.71 14.06
N LEU A 281 8.56 3.24 12.84
CA LEU A 281 8.31 1.86 12.44
C LEU A 281 9.58 1.04 12.68
N GLY A 282 9.66 0.42 13.85
CA GLY A 282 10.84 -0.33 14.31
C GLY A 282 10.77 -1.81 13.91
N SER A 283 11.03 -2.12 12.64
CA SER A 283 10.92 -3.48 12.08
C SER A 283 12.10 -4.42 12.43
N GLY A 284 12.94 -4.05 13.39
CA GLY A 284 14.14 -4.81 13.72
C GLY A 284 15.29 -4.53 12.76
N GLY A 285 16.22 -5.49 12.62
CA GLY A 285 17.34 -5.37 11.71
C GLY A 285 18.46 -4.43 12.17
N GLN A 286 19.37 -4.13 11.26
CA GLN A 286 20.59 -3.36 11.56
C GLN A 286 20.33 -1.90 11.93
N TYR A 287 19.22 -1.32 11.49
CA TYR A 287 18.90 0.08 11.74
C TYR A 287 17.98 0.31 12.95
N PHE A 288 17.56 -0.74 13.65
CA PHE A 288 16.64 -0.64 14.77
C PHE A 288 17.21 0.27 15.88
N ASN A 289 18.46 0.04 16.30
CA ASN A 289 19.10 0.87 17.32
C ASN A 289 19.21 2.34 16.90
N ARG A 290 19.39 2.60 15.61
CA ARG A 290 19.44 3.95 15.06
C ARG A 290 18.08 4.65 15.19
N ALA A 291 16.99 3.94 14.90
CA ALA A 291 15.64 4.46 15.08
C ALA A 291 15.31 4.75 16.56
N ILE A 292 15.72 3.87 17.47
CA ILE A 292 15.58 4.08 18.93
C ILE A 292 16.39 5.29 19.39
N GLN A 293 17.62 5.45 18.94
CA GLN A 293 18.46 6.61 19.24
C GLN A 293 17.82 7.92 18.77
N LEU A 294 17.29 7.93 17.56
CA LEU A 294 16.61 9.10 17.00
C LEU A 294 15.33 9.44 17.78
N LYS A 295 14.50 8.44 18.09
CA LYS A 295 13.30 8.61 18.93
C LYS A 295 13.65 9.25 20.27
N ARG A 296 14.64 8.69 20.98
CA ARG A 296 15.09 9.18 22.29
C ARG A 296 15.57 10.64 22.21
N TYR A 297 16.38 10.98 21.20
CA TYR A 297 16.84 12.35 20.98
C TYR A 297 15.69 13.35 20.92
N PHE A 298 14.64 13.07 20.13
CA PHE A 298 13.53 14.00 20.01
C PHE A 298 12.63 14.04 21.24
N GLU A 299 12.51 12.95 21.98
CA GLU A 299 11.81 12.94 23.28
C GLU A 299 12.55 13.80 24.32
N GLU A 300 13.87 13.63 24.46
CA GLU A 300 14.66 14.24 25.52
C GLU A 300 15.06 15.69 25.18
N GLU A 301 15.44 15.98 23.93
CA GLU A 301 16.02 17.28 23.56
C GLU A 301 14.99 18.23 22.94
N ARG A 302 13.88 17.73 22.44
CA ARG A 302 12.85 18.55 21.76
C ARG A 302 11.47 18.45 22.41
N ASN A 303 11.28 17.56 23.39
CA ASN A 303 10.00 17.26 24.02
C ASN A 303 8.91 16.85 23.01
N ALA A 304 9.29 16.24 21.88
CA ALA A 304 8.37 15.78 20.86
C ALA A 304 7.59 14.54 21.35
N HIS A 305 6.38 14.35 20.84
CA HIS A 305 5.53 13.21 21.14
C HIS A 305 5.92 12.02 20.26
N CYS A 306 6.85 11.19 20.71
CA CYS A 306 7.36 10.07 19.93
C CYS A 306 6.74 8.74 20.39
N PHE A 307 6.37 7.90 19.42
CA PHE A 307 5.78 6.58 19.62
C PHE A 307 6.50 5.55 18.73
N LEU A 308 6.91 4.45 19.34
CA LEU A 308 7.51 3.34 18.60
C LEU A 308 6.45 2.27 18.32
N ILE A 309 6.43 1.77 17.10
CA ILE A 309 5.66 0.60 16.67
C ILE A 309 6.68 -0.52 16.43
N SER A 310 6.74 -1.52 17.29
CA SER A 310 7.76 -2.57 17.21
C SER A 310 7.38 -3.87 17.92
N ASN A 311 8.24 -4.87 17.79
CA ASN A 311 8.19 -6.11 18.57
C ASN A 311 8.98 -6.03 19.89
N GLU A 312 9.43 -4.85 20.29
CA GLU A 312 10.06 -4.60 21.57
C GLU A 312 9.17 -3.75 22.47
N ASN A 313 9.02 -4.15 23.72
CA ASN A 313 8.21 -3.43 24.71
C ASN A 313 9.10 -2.42 25.45
N ASN A 314 9.21 -1.21 24.92
CA ASN A 314 10.10 -0.18 25.48
C ASN A 314 9.41 0.81 26.41
N ASN A 315 8.11 1.10 26.21
CA ASN A 315 7.40 2.16 26.90
C ASN A 315 5.89 1.91 26.85
N LYS A 316 5.13 2.34 27.88
CA LYS A 316 3.67 2.14 27.94
C LYS A 316 2.89 2.85 26.83
N LYS A 317 3.43 3.93 26.26
CA LYS A 317 2.80 4.66 25.13
C LYS A 317 3.12 4.07 23.77
N ASP A 318 4.17 3.25 23.66
CA ASP A 318 4.57 2.60 22.43
C ASP A 318 3.61 1.46 22.05
N PHE A 319 3.53 1.14 20.77
CA PHE A 319 2.80 -0.01 20.29
C PHE A 319 3.70 -1.23 20.26
N TYR A 320 3.34 -2.24 21.03
CA TYR A 320 4.02 -3.52 21.07
C TYR A 320 3.14 -4.61 20.45
N PHE A 321 3.73 -5.36 19.53
CA PHE A 321 3.17 -6.60 19.00
C PHE A 321 4.33 -7.55 18.60
N PRO A 322 4.20 -8.88 18.80
CA PRO A 322 5.21 -9.85 18.35
C PRO A 322 5.08 -10.08 16.84
N PHE A 323 5.43 -9.06 16.05
CA PHE A 323 5.44 -9.11 14.60
C PHE A 323 6.30 -10.27 14.09
N THR A 324 5.96 -10.79 12.89
CA THR A 324 6.77 -11.86 12.28
C THR A 324 8.19 -11.43 11.98
N ASN A 325 8.44 -10.12 11.81
CA ASN A 325 9.70 -9.56 11.32
C ASN A 325 10.19 -10.25 10.03
N ASP A 326 9.25 -10.74 9.24
CA ASP A 326 9.54 -11.29 7.93
C ASP A 326 10.01 -10.17 7.00
N LYS A 327 11.25 -10.29 6.50
CA LYS A 327 11.87 -9.24 5.69
C LYS A 327 11.12 -8.88 4.41
N ASP A 328 10.27 -9.79 3.90
CA ASP A 328 9.51 -9.60 2.67
C ASP A 328 8.06 -9.13 2.96
N PHE A 329 7.44 -9.61 4.05
CA PHE A 329 6.01 -9.42 4.33
C PHE A 329 5.68 -8.58 5.58
N THR A 330 6.69 -8.15 6.33
CA THR A 330 6.50 -7.31 7.53
C THR A 330 5.70 -6.02 7.23
N VAL A 331 5.76 -5.52 6.00
CA VAL A 331 5.01 -4.36 5.52
C VAL A 331 3.49 -4.53 5.69
N MET A 332 2.98 -5.77 5.52
CA MET A 332 1.56 -6.09 5.68
C MET A 332 1.09 -5.98 7.13
N GLU A 333 1.99 -6.16 8.07
CA GLU A 333 1.72 -6.08 9.51
C GLU A 333 1.88 -4.65 10.04
N TYR A 334 2.98 -3.96 9.67
CA TYR A 334 3.30 -2.61 10.20
C TYR A 334 2.37 -1.50 9.69
N VAL A 335 1.68 -1.71 8.58
CA VAL A 335 0.67 -0.75 8.10
C VAL A 335 -0.59 -0.74 8.97
N VAL A 336 -0.90 -1.86 9.66
CA VAL A 336 -2.17 -2.05 10.37
C VAL A 336 -2.36 -1.07 11.54
N PRO A 337 -1.37 -0.85 12.43
CA PRO A 337 -1.51 0.16 13.49
C PRO A 337 -1.79 1.56 12.95
N LEU A 338 -1.20 1.93 11.80
CA LEU A 338 -1.41 3.23 11.16
C LEU A 338 -2.83 3.35 10.56
N GLN A 339 -3.34 2.28 9.95
CA GLN A 339 -4.70 2.22 9.43
C GLN A 339 -5.74 2.31 10.56
N VAL A 340 -5.51 1.60 11.68
CA VAL A 340 -6.38 1.65 12.87
C VAL A 340 -6.35 3.03 13.52
N PHE A 341 -5.17 3.66 13.62
CA PHE A 341 -5.03 5.04 14.07
C PHE A 341 -5.85 5.98 13.19
N ALA A 342 -5.67 5.91 11.85
CA ALA A 342 -6.39 6.76 10.90
C ALA A 342 -7.91 6.64 11.06
N ARG A 343 -8.43 5.40 11.15
CA ARG A 343 -9.85 5.13 11.36
C ARG A 343 -10.36 5.66 12.70
N SER A 344 -9.65 5.38 13.78
CA SER A 344 -10.13 5.68 15.13
C SER A 344 -10.05 7.17 15.43
N CYS A 345 -8.97 7.83 15.02
CA CYS A 345 -8.77 9.25 15.20
C CYS A 345 -9.77 10.07 14.37
N SER A 346 -10.04 9.69 13.11
CA SER A 346 -11.06 10.37 12.31
C SER A 346 -12.45 10.26 12.92
N ALA A 347 -12.82 9.07 13.43
CA ALA A 347 -14.11 8.85 14.08
C ALA A 347 -14.26 9.70 15.35
N ASP A 348 -13.23 9.77 16.18
CA ASP A 348 -13.25 10.56 17.42
C ASP A 348 -13.24 12.08 17.17
N LEU A 349 -12.73 12.52 16.04
CA LEU A 349 -12.80 13.92 15.57
C LEU A 349 -14.13 14.23 14.86
N GLY A 350 -15.04 13.26 14.73
CA GLY A 350 -16.32 13.42 14.05
C GLY A 350 -16.21 13.48 12.52
N ILE A 351 -15.08 13.04 11.97
CA ILE A 351 -14.84 13.02 10.53
C ILE A 351 -15.30 11.68 9.95
N ASP A 352 -16.23 11.69 9.02
CA ASP A 352 -16.54 10.51 8.21
C ASP A 352 -15.55 10.41 7.06
N ALA A 353 -14.62 9.46 7.19
CA ALA A 353 -13.58 9.23 6.19
C ALA A 353 -14.11 8.76 4.82
N ASN A 354 -15.36 8.29 4.74
CA ASN A 354 -16.01 7.93 3.48
C ASN A 354 -16.47 9.14 2.66
N ILE A 355 -16.56 10.31 3.28
CA ILE A 355 -16.97 11.55 2.63
C ILE A 355 -15.70 12.33 2.23
N PRO A 356 -15.39 12.46 0.94
CA PRO A 356 -14.26 13.28 0.50
C PRO A 356 -14.44 14.74 0.94
N SER A 357 -13.35 15.44 1.23
CA SER A 357 -13.38 16.88 1.54
C SER A 357 -13.92 17.73 0.39
N ASP A 358 -13.65 17.34 -0.85
CA ASP A 358 -14.29 17.87 -2.07
C ASP A 358 -14.74 16.70 -2.95
N PRO A 359 -16.07 16.42 -3.00
CA PRO A 359 -16.61 15.32 -3.81
C PRO A 359 -16.39 15.47 -5.33
N ASP A 360 -16.15 16.68 -5.81
CA ASP A 360 -15.95 16.98 -7.22
C ASP A 360 -14.47 17.13 -7.61
N PHE A 361 -13.54 16.92 -6.66
CA PHE A 361 -12.10 17.14 -6.88
C PHE A 361 -11.58 16.43 -8.13
N HIS A 362 -11.82 15.12 -8.25
CA HIS A 362 -11.34 14.33 -9.38
C HIS A 362 -11.95 14.77 -10.73
N LYS A 363 -13.19 15.26 -10.71
CA LYS A 363 -13.84 15.81 -11.89
C LYS A 363 -13.23 17.16 -12.28
N LYS A 364 -13.02 18.04 -11.30
CA LYS A 364 -12.40 19.36 -11.52
C LYS A 364 -10.97 19.25 -12.04
N MET A 365 -10.20 18.28 -11.49
CA MET A 365 -8.82 18.03 -11.84
C MET A 365 -8.64 17.08 -13.05
N GLN A 366 -9.71 16.53 -13.59
CA GLN A 366 -9.68 15.56 -14.70
C GLN A 366 -8.74 14.37 -14.43
N SER A 367 -8.59 14.00 -13.14
CA SER A 367 -7.68 12.94 -12.71
C SER A 367 -8.28 11.55 -12.85
N TYR A 368 -9.58 11.44 -13.14
CA TYR A 368 -10.29 10.20 -13.44
C TYR A 368 -10.95 10.26 -14.80
N ILE A 369 -10.90 9.14 -15.53
CA ILE A 369 -11.66 8.91 -16.75
C ILE A 369 -12.96 8.23 -16.36
N TYR A 370 -14.07 8.81 -16.76
CA TYR A 370 -15.42 8.36 -16.41
C TYR A 370 -16.17 7.68 -17.58
N ASP A 371 -15.66 7.83 -18.79
CA ASP A 371 -16.25 7.23 -19.99
C ASP A 371 -15.70 5.80 -20.17
N LYS A 372 -16.62 4.86 -20.49
CA LYS A 372 -16.30 3.44 -20.71
C LYS A 372 -15.77 3.18 -22.10
#